data_ab8779f7024b275f4fb1dfa091dcb4ad
#
_entry.id   ab8779f7024b275f4fb1dfa091dcb4ad
#
_cell.length_a   1.000
_cell.length_b   1.000
_cell.length_c   1.000
_cell.angle_alpha   90.00
_cell.angle_beta   90.00
_cell.angle_gamma   90.00
#
_symmetry.space_group_name_H-M   'P 1'
#
loop_
_entity.id
_entity.type
_entity.pdbx_description
1 polymer ?
#
loop_
_entity_poly.entity_id
_entity_poly.type
_entity_poly.pdbx_seq_one_letter_code
_entity_poly.pdbx_strand_id
1 'polypeptide(L)'
;MVLGKLIFQNLQKFGFPYPIDKSVCTSWAKDIPKGGETIIYTSCMYQTASLSDIFSKFIPYAEKLSSLSALAKLVKPSKEEIDRAYRILQNISLMLKRRGVQFGYLYESEPYSGAILLELGYLDEFAEYAKIVTDFFKQKGIKRIITVDPHTHNALLRYKEFTNFDVDVVSYFELLGNVKARMQGEIVVHDSCLYSRFLGKREVYRSLLNSSGVKLVEDELVTEKDTSYCCGGPIKPVNRELSEKIARIRAEQLKRLSENVVVVCPMCYANLSKYHKILDFAEVVE
;
A
#
# COMPACT_ATOMS: atom_id res chain seq x y z
N MET A 1 6.82 -23.24 1.54
CA MET A 1 8.11 -23.26 2.27
C MET A 1 9.26 -22.65 1.46
N VAL A 2 9.51 -23.04 0.19
CA VAL A 2 10.62 -22.47 -0.61
C VAL A 2 10.42 -20.98 -0.94
N LEU A 3 9.21 -20.56 -1.33
CA LEU A 3 8.94 -19.16 -1.69
C LEU A 3 9.09 -18.20 -0.50
N GLY A 4 8.59 -18.54 0.70
CA GLY A 4 8.74 -17.72 1.89
C GLY A 4 10.20 -17.47 2.23
N LYS A 5 11.03 -18.52 2.23
CA LYS A 5 12.49 -18.43 2.44
C LYS A 5 13.17 -17.57 1.39
N LEU A 6 12.78 -17.69 0.11
CA LEU A 6 13.35 -16.87 -0.96
C LEU A 6 12.99 -15.38 -0.77
N ILE A 7 11.74 -15.08 -0.46
CA ILE A 7 11.31 -13.71 -0.16
C ILE A 7 12.10 -13.17 1.04
N PHE A 8 12.20 -13.93 2.12
CA PHE A 8 12.95 -13.53 3.32
C PHE A 8 14.42 -13.25 3.02
N GLN A 9 15.11 -14.12 2.28
CA GLN A 9 16.50 -13.90 1.84
C GLN A 9 16.64 -12.63 0.99
N ASN A 10 15.69 -12.37 0.09
CA ASN A 10 15.68 -11.15 -0.70
C ASN A 10 15.49 -9.90 0.18
N LEU A 11 14.60 -9.97 1.17
CA LEU A 11 14.40 -8.88 2.13
C LEU A 11 15.68 -8.57 2.91
N GLN A 12 16.41 -9.60 3.36
CA GLN A 12 17.70 -9.42 4.04
C GLN A 12 18.77 -8.83 3.10
N LYS A 13 18.85 -9.33 1.86
CA LYS A 13 19.92 -8.97 0.92
C LYS A 13 19.68 -7.63 0.22
N PHE A 14 18.45 -7.34 -0.17
CA PHE A 14 18.09 -6.20 -1.02
C PHE A 14 17.19 -5.18 -0.28
N GLY A 15 16.69 -5.52 0.93
CA GLY A 15 15.69 -4.73 1.65
C GLY A 15 14.35 -4.65 0.92
N PHE A 16 14.08 -5.59 0.01
CA PHE A 16 12.83 -5.66 -0.77
C PHE A 16 12.57 -7.13 -1.19
N PRO A 17 11.31 -7.56 -1.45
CA PRO A 17 10.99 -8.95 -1.81
C PRO A 17 11.72 -9.47 -3.06
N TYR A 18 12.23 -8.58 -3.87
CA TYR A 18 13.01 -8.84 -5.08
C TYR A 18 14.02 -7.70 -5.32
N PRO A 19 15.07 -7.93 -6.11
CA PRO A 19 16.03 -6.89 -6.44
C PRO A 19 15.36 -5.72 -7.18
N ILE A 20 15.48 -4.53 -6.63
CA ILE A 20 14.95 -3.29 -7.21
C ILE A 20 15.98 -2.17 -7.08
N ASP A 21 15.94 -1.23 -8.01
CA ASP A 21 16.63 0.03 -7.86
C ASP A 21 15.92 0.88 -6.78
N LYS A 22 16.58 1.07 -5.64
CA LYS A 22 16.01 1.82 -4.51
C LYS A 22 15.66 3.27 -4.85
N SER A 23 16.23 3.84 -5.89
CA SER A 23 15.87 5.18 -6.36
C SER A 23 14.39 5.28 -6.77
N VAL A 24 13.82 4.19 -7.30
CA VAL A 24 12.38 4.09 -7.61
C VAL A 24 11.53 4.31 -6.36
N CYS A 25 11.99 3.84 -5.20
CA CYS A 25 11.25 3.99 -3.94
C CYS A 25 11.39 5.39 -3.34
N THR A 26 12.45 6.12 -3.62
CA THR A 26 12.85 7.33 -2.87
C THR A 26 12.73 8.63 -3.62
N SER A 27 12.76 8.62 -4.95
CA SER A 27 12.80 9.83 -5.79
C SER A 27 11.55 10.74 -5.70
N TRP A 28 10.47 10.27 -5.08
CA TRP A 28 9.29 11.10 -4.78
C TRP A 28 9.52 12.09 -3.65
N ALA A 29 10.42 11.74 -2.70
CA ALA A 29 10.59 12.43 -1.43
C ALA A 29 11.51 13.65 -1.56
N LYS A 30 11.01 14.71 -2.19
CA LYS A 30 11.69 16.01 -2.25
C LYS A 30 11.44 16.79 -0.97
N ASP A 31 12.48 17.40 -0.44
CA ASP A 31 12.41 18.32 0.71
C ASP A 31 11.79 17.69 1.98
N ILE A 32 12.02 16.41 2.20
CA ILE A 32 11.69 15.72 3.46
C ILE A 32 12.99 15.46 4.22
N PRO A 33 13.07 15.85 5.51
CA PRO A 33 14.26 15.56 6.33
C PRO A 33 14.58 14.07 6.39
N LYS A 34 15.87 13.71 6.43
CA LYS A 34 16.28 12.31 6.54
C LYS A 34 16.19 11.86 8.00
N GLY A 35 15.45 10.77 8.27
CA GLY A 35 15.27 10.21 9.62
C GLY A 35 14.35 11.06 10.49
N GLY A 36 14.50 10.95 11.81
CA GLY A 36 13.68 11.61 12.82
C GLY A 36 12.89 10.62 13.67
N GLU A 37 12.33 11.06 14.79
CA GLU A 37 11.52 10.21 15.68
C GLU A 37 10.16 9.85 15.08
N THR A 38 9.61 10.72 14.24
CA THR A 38 8.40 10.49 13.44
C THR A 38 8.78 10.41 11.97
N ILE A 39 8.38 9.35 11.29
CA ILE A 39 8.67 9.14 9.87
C ILE A 39 7.40 8.86 9.07
N ILE A 40 7.37 9.31 7.82
CA ILE A 40 6.45 8.76 6.83
C ILE A 40 7.06 7.46 6.28
N TYR A 41 6.25 6.43 6.13
CA TYR A 41 6.71 5.09 5.78
C TYR A 41 5.89 4.53 4.62
N THR A 42 6.55 4.28 3.49
CA THR A 42 5.90 3.89 2.24
C THR A 42 6.02 2.41 1.93
N SER A 43 7.03 1.75 2.49
CA SER A 43 7.37 0.36 2.14
C SER A 43 7.47 0.15 0.61
N CYS A 44 7.65 1.24 -0.14
CA CYS A 44 7.66 1.26 -1.60
C CYS A 44 6.39 0.69 -2.27
N MET A 45 5.26 0.65 -1.55
CA MET A 45 4.05 -0.03 -2.02
C MET A 45 3.40 0.69 -3.21
N TYR A 46 3.27 2.01 -3.16
CA TYR A 46 2.70 2.78 -4.28
C TYR A 46 3.55 2.68 -5.54
N GLN A 47 4.85 2.74 -5.40
CA GLN A 47 5.79 2.75 -6.52
C GLN A 47 5.89 1.39 -7.23
N THR A 48 5.54 0.29 -6.52
CA THR A 48 5.74 -1.07 -7.01
C THR A 48 4.46 -1.89 -7.17
N ALA A 49 3.30 -1.33 -6.83
CA ALA A 49 2.02 -2.03 -6.90
C ALA A 49 1.72 -2.60 -8.30
N SER A 50 2.04 -1.87 -9.36
CA SER A 50 1.87 -2.32 -10.74
C SER A 50 2.73 -3.52 -11.11
N LEU A 51 3.86 -3.72 -10.43
CA LEU A 51 4.74 -4.87 -10.63
C LEU A 51 4.14 -6.18 -10.10
N SER A 52 3.07 -6.12 -9.29
CA SER A 52 2.40 -7.31 -8.75
C SER A 52 1.97 -8.31 -9.84
N ASP A 53 1.60 -7.83 -11.02
CA ASP A 53 1.25 -8.68 -12.16
C ASP A 53 2.43 -9.46 -12.71
N ILE A 54 3.57 -8.82 -12.77
CA ILE A 54 4.79 -9.42 -13.29
C ILE A 54 5.28 -10.46 -12.29
N PHE A 55 5.28 -10.11 -10.99
CA PHE A 55 5.67 -11.04 -9.94
C PHE A 55 4.78 -12.28 -9.88
N SER A 56 3.46 -12.11 -9.98
CA SER A 56 2.55 -13.26 -9.96
C SER A 56 2.81 -14.27 -11.09
N LYS A 57 3.38 -13.83 -12.23
CA LYS A 57 3.78 -14.72 -13.33
C LYS A 57 5.02 -15.56 -12.99
N PHE A 58 5.91 -15.05 -12.15
CA PHE A 58 7.17 -15.72 -11.81
C PHE A 58 7.07 -16.62 -10.58
N ILE A 59 6.07 -16.42 -9.71
CA ILE A 59 5.87 -17.22 -8.49
C ILE A 59 5.84 -18.72 -8.77
N PRO A 60 5.13 -19.25 -9.80
CA PRO A 60 5.11 -20.69 -10.09
C PRO A 60 6.48 -21.26 -10.48
N TYR A 61 7.41 -20.41 -10.89
CA TYR A 61 8.76 -20.79 -11.32
C TYR A 61 9.83 -20.48 -10.28
N ALA A 62 9.45 -19.94 -9.12
CA ALA A 62 10.40 -19.49 -8.07
C ALA A 62 11.33 -20.62 -7.59
N GLU A 63 10.86 -21.86 -7.58
CA GLU A 63 11.68 -23.03 -7.19
C GLU A 63 12.76 -23.39 -8.23
N LYS A 64 12.53 -23.09 -9.50
CA LYS A 64 13.46 -23.39 -10.61
C LYS A 64 14.44 -22.24 -10.87
N LEU A 65 14.13 -21.05 -10.38
CA LEU A 65 14.91 -19.84 -10.61
C LEU A 65 15.72 -19.52 -9.33
N SER A 66 16.85 -20.22 -9.17
CA SER A 66 17.80 -19.97 -8.07
C SER A 66 18.40 -18.55 -8.08
N SER A 67 18.11 -17.72 -9.10
CA SER A 67 18.42 -16.30 -9.13
C SER A 67 17.37 -15.52 -9.93
N LEU A 68 16.29 -15.12 -9.28
CA LEU A 68 15.39 -14.05 -9.76
C LEU A 68 16.13 -12.70 -9.98
N SER A 69 17.38 -12.62 -9.53
CA SER A 69 18.18 -11.40 -9.55
C SER A 69 18.44 -10.84 -10.95
N ALA A 70 18.61 -11.69 -11.95
CA ALA A 70 18.85 -11.25 -13.33
C ALA A 70 17.57 -10.71 -14.01
N LEU A 71 16.41 -11.33 -13.72
CA LEU A 71 15.12 -10.95 -14.30
C LEU A 71 14.54 -9.69 -13.63
N ALA A 72 14.75 -9.52 -12.34
CA ALA A 72 14.19 -8.40 -11.58
C ALA A 72 14.83 -7.04 -11.96
N LYS A 73 16.09 -7.03 -12.43
CA LYS A 73 16.73 -5.81 -12.96
C LYS A 73 16.08 -5.29 -14.25
N LEU A 74 15.36 -6.14 -14.97
CA LEU A 74 14.68 -5.82 -16.22
C LEU A 74 13.24 -5.34 -16.02
N VAL A 75 12.67 -5.55 -14.83
CA VAL A 75 11.28 -5.23 -14.53
C VAL A 75 11.21 -3.91 -13.79
N LYS A 76 10.79 -2.87 -14.49
CA LYS A 76 10.52 -1.54 -13.92
C LYS A 76 9.05 -1.18 -14.16
N PRO A 77 8.40 -0.46 -13.24
CA PRO A 77 7.12 0.16 -13.52
C PRO A 77 7.24 1.10 -14.72
N SER A 78 6.15 1.31 -15.45
CA SER A 78 6.15 2.31 -16.51
C SER A 78 6.42 3.71 -15.92
N LYS A 79 6.92 4.62 -16.74
CA LYS A 79 7.16 6.01 -16.32
C LYS A 79 5.85 6.65 -15.80
N GLU A 80 4.75 6.40 -16.48
CA GLU A 80 3.44 6.94 -16.11
C GLU A 80 2.99 6.45 -14.71
N GLU A 81 3.14 5.15 -14.42
CA GLU A 81 2.80 4.57 -13.12
C GLU A 81 3.68 5.12 -12.00
N ILE A 82 4.98 5.28 -12.25
CA ILE A 82 5.91 5.87 -11.29
C ILE A 82 5.59 7.34 -11.04
N ASP A 83 5.41 8.13 -12.09
CA ASP A 83 5.09 9.55 -11.96
C ASP A 83 3.77 9.75 -11.20
N ARG A 84 2.79 8.88 -11.42
CA ARG A 84 1.54 8.89 -10.67
C ARG A 84 1.75 8.54 -9.18
N ALA A 85 2.48 7.48 -8.89
CA ALA A 85 2.81 7.08 -7.52
C ALA A 85 3.52 8.22 -6.77
N TYR A 86 4.45 8.89 -7.43
CA TYR A 86 5.16 10.04 -6.86
C TYR A 86 4.22 11.22 -6.57
N ARG A 87 3.32 11.55 -7.50
CA ARG A 87 2.31 12.60 -7.26
C ARG A 87 1.42 12.29 -6.05
N ILE A 88 0.97 11.03 -5.91
CA ILE A 88 0.16 10.60 -4.76
C ILE A 88 0.93 10.79 -3.46
N LEU A 89 2.16 10.29 -3.36
CA LEU A 89 2.97 10.39 -2.16
C LEU A 89 3.36 11.85 -1.83
N GLN A 90 3.63 12.67 -2.84
CA GLN A 90 3.86 14.10 -2.69
C GLN A 90 2.61 14.83 -2.18
N ASN A 91 1.42 14.49 -2.69
CA ASN A 91 0.16 15.04 -2.21
C ASN A 91 -0.11 14.65 -0.74
N ILE A 92 0.11 13.39 -0.37
CA ILE A 92 0.01 12.94 1.03
C ILE A 92 0.97 13.73 1.92
N SER A 93 2.24 13.83 1.51
CA SER A 93 3.25 14.61 2.23
C SER A 93 2.84 16.08 2.40
N LEU A 94 2.31 16.70 1.33
CA LEU A 94 1.86 18.10 1.35
C LEU A 94 0.67 18.29 2.28
N MET A 95 -0.33 17.40 2.24
CA MET A 95 -1.47 17.43 3.14
C MET A 95 -1.05 17.34 4.60
N LEU A 96 -0.15 16.42 4.94
CA LEU A 96 0.40 16.29 6.29
C LEU A 96 1.15 17.56 6.73
N LYS A 97 2.03 18.12 5.87
CA LYS A 97 2.76 19.37 6.14
C LYS A 97 1.80 20.54 6.37
N ARG A 98 0.74 20.68 5.58
CA ARG A 98 -0.31 21.73 5.77
C ARG A 98 -1.02 21.61 7.11
N ARG A 99 -1.04 20.42 7.73
CA ARG A 99 -1.57 20.18 9.09
C ARG A 99 -0.53 20.39 10.20
N GLY A 100 0.66 20.85 9.86
CA GLY A 100 1.73 21.06 10.82
C GLY A 100 2.38 19.76 11.31
N VAL A 101 2.10 18.61 10.67
CA VAL A 101 2.71 17.34 11.04
C VAL A 101 4.16 17.35 10.64
N GLN A 102 5.06 17.20 11.63
CA GLN A 102 6.49 17.11 11.40
C GLN A 102 6.87 15.63 11.23
N PHE A 103 7.59 15.31 10.17
CA PHE A 103 8.06 13.95 9.89
C PHE A 103 9.30 13.97 9.00
N GLY A 104 10.08 12.90 9.10
CA GLY A 104 11.16 12.63 8.17
C GLY A 104 10.88 11.41 7.32
N TYR A 105 11.87 11.00 6.53
CA TYR A 105 11.83 9.84 5.66
C TYR A 105 13.16 9.06 5.71
N LEU A 106 13.11 7.75 5.57
CA LEU A 106 14.31 6.92 5.70
C LEU A 106 15.09 6.75 4.38
N TYR A 107 14.51 7.15 3.26
CA TYR A 107 15.09 7.04 1.92
C TYR A 107 15.55 5.60 1.61
N GLU A 108 16.75 5.40 1.08
CA GLU A 108 17.28 4.10 0.69
C GLU A 108 17.39 3.12 1.86
N SER A 109 17.41 3.63 3.10
CA SER A 109 17.46 2.79 4.29
C SER A 109 16.08 2.31 4.75
N GLU A 110 14.97 2.76 4.14
CA GLU A 110 13.63 2.26 4.47
C GLU A 110 13.55 0.76 4.18
N PRO A 111 13.32 -0.10 5.19
CA PRO A 111 13.08 -1.51 4.95
C PRO A 111 11.69 -1.71 4.35
N TYR A 112 11.45 -2.82 3.67
CA TYR A 112 10.11 -3.26 3.33
C TYR A 112 9.38 -3.73 4.60
N SER A 113 8.05 -3.60 4.68
CA SER A 113 7.27 -3.95 5.89
C SER A 113 7.09 -5.45 6.13
N GLY A 114 7.52 -6.32 5.23
CA GLY A 114 7.24 -7.75 5.33
C GLY A 114 5.79 -8.13 4.98
N ALA A 115 4.95 -7.20 4.54
CA ALA A 115 3.53 -7.44 4.26
C ALA A 115 3.29 -8.66 3.36
N ILE A 116 4.12 -8.89 2.34
CA ILE A 116 3.97 -10.04 1.45
C ILE A 116 4.17 -11.38 2.17
N LEU A 117 5.07 -11.48 3.17
CA LEU A 117 5.24 -12.68 3.97
C LEU A 117 4.00 -12.96 4.79
N LEU A 118 3.47 -11.93 5.46
CA LEU A 118 2.26 -12.01 6.27
C LEU A 118 1.06 -12.45 5.43
N GLU A 119 0.83 -11.80 4.30
CA GLU A 119 -0.35 -12.01 3.44
C GLU A 119 -0.33 -13.34 2.69
N LEU A 120 0.85 -13.90 2.44
CA LEU A 120 1.01 -15.24 1.86
C LEU A 120 1.06 -16.35 2.93
N GLY A 121 0.96 -15.99 4.24
CA GLY A 121 0.92 -16.95 5.34
C GLY A 121 2.29 -17.53 5.75
N TYR A 122 3.40 -16.90 5.34
CA TYR A 122 4.76 -17.28 5.76
C TYR A 122 5.08 -16.65 7.12
N LEU A 123 4.37 -17.12 8.16
CA LEU A 123 4.38 -16.47 9.48
C LEU A 123 5.71 -16.61 10.21
N ASP A 124 6.44 -17.71 10.02
CA ASP A 124 7.77 -17.90 10.65
C ASP A 124 8.77 -16.89 10.07
N GLU A 125 8.82 -16.78 8.74
CA GLU A 125 9.69 -15.82 8.05
C GLU A 125 9.25 -14.37 8.34
N PHE A 126 7.95 -14.11 8.46
CA PHE A 126 7.43 -12.81 8.88
C PHE A 126 7.86 -12.45 10.30
N ALA A 127 7.75 -13.36 11.25
CA ALA A 127 8.14 -13.17 12.65
C ALA A 127 9.64 -12.86 12.78
N GLU A 128 10.48 -13.59 12.04
CA GLU A 128 11.93 -13.36 12.03
C GLU A 128 12.26 -11.99 11.41
N TYR A 129 11.61 -11.64 10.30
CA TYR A 129 11.80 -10.36 9.65
C TYR A 129 11.30 -9.18 10.49
N ALA A 130 10.18 -9.34 11.18
CA ALA A 130 9.62 -8.34 12.10
C ALA A 130 10.61 -7.99 13.22
N LYS A 131 11.37 -8.96 13.75
CA LYS A 131 12.43 -8.72 14.74
C LYS A 131 13.54 -7.84 14.16
N ILE A 132 14.01 -8.17 12.96
CA ILE A 132 15.07 -7.40 12.27
C ILE A 132 14.62 -5.94 12.08
N VAL A 133 13.39 -5.72 11.60
CA VAL A 133 12.88 -4.36 11.35
C VAL A 133 12.57 -3.62 12.65
N THR A 134 12.12 -4.32 13.70
CA THR A 134 11.92 -3.73 15.03
C THR A 134 13.24 -3.21 15.60
N ASP A 135 14.30 -4.01 15.55
CA ASP A 135 15.63 -3.61 16.00
C ASP A 135 16.18 -2.44 15.18
N PHE A 136 15.95 -2.44 13.88
CA PHE A 136 16.31 -1.31 13.01
C PHE A 136 15.61 -0.02 13.43
N PHE A 137 14.31 -0.02 13.68
CA PHE A 137 13.59 1.17 14.14
C PHE A 137 14.07 1.64 15.50
N LYS A 138 14.34 0.72 16.43
CA LYS A 138 14.91 1.03 17.74
C LYS A 138 16.27 1.70 17.62
N GLN A 139 17.16 1.17 16.80
CA GLN A 139 18.48 1.75 16.53
C GLN A 139 18.40 3.15 15.90
N LYS A 140 17.39 3.40 15.06
CA LYS A 140 17.15 4.71 14.45
C LYS A 140 16.41 5.70 15.36
N GLY A 141 15.97 5.28 16.55
CA GLY A 141 15.21 6.13 17.48
C GLY A 141 13.82 6.47 16.99
N ILE A 142 13.22 5.63 16.11
CA ILE A 142 11.87 5.86 15.58
C ILE A 142 10.85 5.58 16.67
N LYS A 143 9.96 6.56 16.95
CA LYS A 143 8.89 6.47 17.94
C LYS A 143 7.50 6.42 17.31
N ARG A 144 7.35 7.03 16.13
CA ARG A 144 6.09 7.08 15.39
C ARG A 144 6.29 6.83 13.90
N ILE A 145 5.40 6.03 13.32
CA ILE A 145 5.37 5.73 11.88
C ILE A 145 4.02 6.16 11.31
N ILE A 146 4.05 7.03 10.30
CA ILE A 146 2.89 7.44 9.50
C ILE A 146 2.87 6.56 8.24
N THR A 147 1.95 5.65 8.17
CA THR A 147 1.80 4.75 7.01
C THR A 147 0.91 5.36 5.95
N VAL A 148 1.18 5.05 4.69
CA VAL A 148 0.44 5.57 3.53
C VAL A 148 -0.44 4.54 2.84
N ASP A 149 -0.35 3.28 3.22
CA ASP A 149 -1.11 2.18 2.63
C ASP A 149 -1.54 1.13 3.67
N PRO A 150 -2.61 0.35 3.40
CA PRO A 150 -3.15 -0.60 4.37
C PRO A 150 -2.30 -1.86 4.59
N HIS A 151 -1.52 -2.29 3.60
CA HIS A 151 -0.68 -3.48 3.70
C HIS A 151 0.46 -3.27 4.68
N THR A 152 1.15 -2.14 4.51
CA THR A 152 2.20 -1.67 5.43
C THR A 152 1.65 -1.44 6.83
N HIS A 153 0.50 -0.77 6.94
CA HIS A 153 -0.13 -0.50 8.24
C HIS A 153 -0.46 -1.80 8.98
N ASN A 154 -1.11 -2.74 8.30
CA ASN A 154 -1.45 -4.04 8.87
C ASN A 154 -0.21 -4.82 9.31
N ALA A 155 0.83 -4.88 8.47
CA ALA A 155 2.05 -5.61 8.78
C ALA A 155 2.74 -5.06 10.04
N LEU A 156 2.88 -3.72 10.15
CA LEU A 156 3.51 -3.10 11.32
C LEU A 156 2.72 -3.30 12.61
N LEU A 157 1.39 -3.23 12.56
CA LEU A 157 0.57 -3.52 13.74
C LEU A 157 0.73 -4.97 14.21
N ARG A 158 0.90 -5.92 13.28
CA ARG A 158 1.10 -7.34 13.60
C ARG A 158 2.49 -7.64 14.17
N TYR A 159 3.46 -6.73 14.06
CA TYR A 159 4.78 -6.89 14.68
C TYR A 159 4.69 -7.12 16.18
N LYS A 160 3.72 -6.51 16.87
CA LYS A 160 3.49 -6.66 18.32
C LYS A 160 3.20 -8.10 18.75
N GLU A 161 2.75 -8.95 17.83
CA GLU A 161 2.48 -10.37 18.10
C GLU A 161 3.77 -11.21 18.15
N PHE A 162 4.86 -10.70 17.56
CA PHE A 162 6.09 -11.45 17.37
C PHE A 162 7.32 -10.80 18.02
N THR A 163 7.22 -9.50 18.38
CA THR A 163 8.34 -8.72 18.90
C THR A 163 7.88 -7.70 19.95
N ASN A 164 8.83 -7.14 20.69
CA ASN A 164 8.61 -5.99 21.56
C ASN A 164 8.58 -4.69 20.74
N PHE A 165 7.66 -4.61 19.79
CA PHE A 165 7.49 -3.46 18.90
C PHE A 165 6.70 -2.36 19.62
N ASP A 166 7.42 -1.34 20.10
CA ASP A 166 6.88 -0.20 20.85
C ASP A 166 6.94 1.10 20.03
N VAL A 167 6.49 1.02 18.77
CA VAL A 167 6.39 2.18 17.89
C VAL A 167 4.92 2.49 17.65
N ASP A 168 4.54 3.76 17.76
CA ASP A 168 3.20 4.24 17.44
C ASP A 168 3.00 4.21 15.92
N VAL A 169 2.00 3.46 15.44
CA VAL A 169 1.69 3.32 14.02
C VAL A 169 0.34 3.95 13.73
N VAL A 170 0.35 5.03 12.95
CA VAL A 170 -0.85 5.76 12.55
C VAL A 170 -0.98 5.78 11.03
N SER A 171 -2.21 5.75 10.52
CA SER A 171 -2.47 6.00 9.11
C SER A 171 -2.46 7.50 8.84
N TYR A 172 -1.96 7.91 7.68
CA TYR A 172 -1.98 9.33 7.29
C TYR A 172 -3.39 9.93 7.33
N PHE A 173 -4.43 9.15 7.05
CA PHE A 173 -5.83 9.60 7.15
C PHE A 173 -6.18 10.17 8.53
N GLU A 174 -5.66 9.58 9.60
CA GLU A 174 -5.95 9.95 10.99
C GLU A 174 -5.35 11.30 11.36
N LEU A 175 -4.43 11.82 10.55
CA LEU A 175 -3.71 13.06 10.78
C LEU A 175 -4.17 14.21 9.89
N LEU A 176 -5.05 13.96 8.90
CA LEU A 176 -5.42 14.98 7.92
C LEU A 176 -6.41 16.03 8.44
N GLY A 177 -7.28 15.68 9.39
CA GLY A 177 -8.36 16.57 9.78
C GLY A 177 -9.29 16.89 8.60
N ASN A 178 -9.66 18.17 8.39
CA ASN A 178 -10.52 18.54 7.26
C ASN A 178 -9.73 18.61 5.96
N VAL A 179 -10.25 18.05 4.89
CA VAL A 179 -9.67 18.11 3.54
C VAL A 179 -10.65 18.81 2.59
N LYS A 180 -10.17 19.29 1.44
CA LYS A 180 -10.99 19.88 0.40
C LYS A 180 -10.97 19.00 -0.84
N ALA A 181 -12.11 18.92 -1.52
CA ALA A 181 -12.18 18.22 -2.78
C ALA A 181 -11.41 18.95 -3.89
N ARG A 182 -10.66 18.20 -4.69
CA ARG A 182 -10.06 18.67 -5.95
C ARG A 182 -10.96 18.46 -7.16
N MET A 183 -12.06 17.74 -6.97
CA MET A 183 -13.02 17.43 -8.01
C MET A 183 -14.44 17.72 -7.53
N GLN A 184 -15.35 17.92 -8.47
CA GLN A 184 -16.78 18.04 -8.22
C GLN A 184 -17.50 16.77 -8.70
N GLY A 185 -18.70 16.55 -8.16
CA GLY A 185 -19.58 15.48 -8.58
C GLY A 185 -19.61 14.30 -7.65
N GLU A 186 -20.14 13.20 -8.16
CA GLU A 186 -20.34 11.97 -7.41
C GLU A 186 -19.15 11.04 -7.54
N ILE A 187 -18.80 10.38 -6.44
CA ILE A 187 -17.78 9.32 -6.41
C ILE A 187 -18.33 8.09 -5.72
N VAL A 188 -17.83 6.93 -6.11
CA VAL A 188 -18.02 5.68 -5.36
C VAL A 188 -16.68 5.22 -4.79
N VAL A 189 -16.67 4.79 -3.54
CA VAL A 189 -15.44 4.32 -2.89
C VAL A 189 -15.35 2.80 -2.97
N HIS A 190 -14.23 2.29 -3.48
CA HIS A 190 -13.85 0.91 -3.25
C HIS A 190 -13.07 0.81 -1.94
N ASP A 191 -13.71 0.35 -0.90
CA ASP A 191 -13.09 0.13 0.41
C ASP A 191 -12.00 -0.95 0.34
N SER A 192 -10.81 -0.61 0.83
CA SER A 192 -9.77 -1.61 1.03
C SER A 192 -10.23 -2.63 2.08
N CYS A 193 -10.14 -3.92 1.76
CA CYS A 193 -10.48 -4.98 2.71
C CYS A 193 -9.68 -4.88 4.02
N LEU A 194 -8.40 -4.51 3.93
CA LEU A 194 -7.56 -4.32 5.12
C LEU A 194 -8.05 -3.14 5.96
N TYR A 195 -8.17 -1.94 5.40
CA TYR A 195 -8.64 -0.78 6.18
C TYR A 195 -10.07 -0.94 6.68
N SER A 196 -10.98 -1.50 5.87
CA SER A 196 -12.38 -1.59 6.21
C SER A 196 -12.67 -2.69 7.24
N ARG A 197 -12.28 -3.94 6.95
CA ARG A 197 -12.69 -5.11 7.74
C ARG A 197 -11.68 -5.50 8.79
N PHE A 198 -10.39 -5.43 8.49
CA PHE A 198 -9.35 -5.90 9.43
C PHE A 198 -8.90 -4.81 10.40
N LEU A 199 -8.81 -3.57 9.95
CA LEU A 199 -8.25 -2.46 10.72
C LEU A 199 -9.31 -1.50 11.27
N GLY A 200 -10.58 -1.66 10.89
CA GLY A 200 -11.69 -0.83 11.39
C GLY A 200 -11.59 0.66 11.02
N LYS A 201 -10.85 1.00 9.95
CA LYS A 201 -10.57 2.39 9.57
C LYS A 201 -11.45 2.91 8.43
N ARG A 202 -12.52 2.19 8.06
CA ARG A 202 -13.42 2.59 6.97
C ARG A 202 -13.96 4.00 7.14
N GLU A 203 -14.45 4.31 8.31
CA GLU A 203 -15.11 5.59 8.58
C GLU A 203 -14.13 6.76 8.60
N VAL A 204 -12.84 6.53 8.84
CA VAL A 204 -11.84 7.60 8.88
C VAL A 204 -11.74 8.29 7.51
N TYR A 205 -11.43 7.55 6.45
CA TYR A 205 -11.29 8.15 5.12
C TYR A 205 -12.63 8.52 4.48
N ARG A 206 -13.72 7.83 4.81
CA ARG A 206 -15.06 8.18 4.33
C ARG A 206 -15.56 9.49 4.92
N SER A 207 -15.34 9.73 6.21
CA SER A 207 -15.65 11.00 6.85
C SER A 207 -14.86 12.16 6.23
N LEU A 208 -13.58 11.95 5.90
CA LEU A 208 -12.76 12.94 5.20
C LEU A 208 -13.34 13.26 3.81
N LEU A 209 -13.73 12.25 3.03
CA LEU A 209 -14.36 12.46 1.73
C LEU A 209 -15.70 13.20 1.86
N ASN A 210 -16.57 12.77 2.78
CA ASN A 210 -17.85 13.45 3.02
C ASN A 210 -17.66 14.92 3.40
N SER A 211 -16.71 15.21 4.29
CA SER A 211 -16.43 16.58 4.74
C SER A 211 -15.74 17.42 3.67
N SER A 212 -15.12 16.81 2.65
CA SER A 212 -14.43 17.52 1.57
C SER A 212 -15.36 18.24 0.59
N GLY A 213 -16.64 17.83 0.55
CA GLY A 213 -17.65 18.36 -0.37
C GLY A 213 -17.93 17.49 -1.61
N VAL A 214 -17.30 16.32 -1.73
CA VAL A 214 -17.72 15.32 -2.75
C VAL A 214 -18.97 14.58 -2.29
N LYS A 215 -19.80 14.16 -3.23
CA LYS A 215 -20.96 13.33 -2.94
C LYS A 215 -20.59 11.86 -3.07
N LEU A 216 -20.70 11.10 -1.97
CA LEU A 216 -20.53 9.65 -1.98
C LEU A 216 -21.79 8.97 -2.50
N VAL A 217 -21.64 8.06 -3.47
CA VAL A 217 -22.71 7.17 -3.93
C VAL A 217 -22.55 5.85 -3.18
N GLU A 218 -23.63 5.44 -2.51
CA GLU A 218 -23.66 4.24 -1.69
C GLU A 218 -24.72 3.25 -2.21
N ASP A 219 -24.45 1.96 -2.02
CA ASP A 219 -25.34 0.86 -2.34
C ASP A 219 -25.12 -0.26 -1.31
N GLU A 220 -26.20 -0.77 -0.71
CA GLU A 220 -26.16 -1.78 0.36
C GLU A 220 -25.45 -3.07 -0.03
N LEU A 221 -25.48 -3.45 -1.31
CA LEU A 221 -24.84 -4.67 -1.80
C LEU A 221 -23.42 -4.44 -2.36
N VAL A 222 -23.08 -3.19 -2.69
CA VAL A 222 -21.83 -2.89 -3.39
C VAL A 222 -20.84 -2.15 -2.49
N THR A 223 -21.27 -1.21 -1.66
CA THR A 223 -20.39 -0.35 -0.89
C THR A 223 -20.39 -0.58 0.61
N GLU A 224 -21.29 -1.39 1.14
CA GLU A 224 -21.34 -1.69 2.57
C GLU A 224 -20.13 -2.53 3.04
N LYS A 225 -19.79 -2.38 4.31
CA LYS A 225 -18.60 -3.01 4.93
C LYS A 225 -18.57 -4.51 4.73
N ASP A 226 -19.70 -5.17 4.93
CA ASP A 226 -19.78 -6.63 4.96
C ASP A 226 -20.15 -7.26 3.62
N THR A 227 -20.78 -6.50 2.72
CA THR A 227 -21.21 -6.97 1.40
C THR A 227 -20.26 -6.62 0.26
N SER A 228 -19.40 -5.62 0.46
CA SER A 228 -18.47 -5.17 -0.59
C SER A 228 -17.43 -6.23 -0.95
N TYR A 229 -17.26 -6.47 -2.25
CA TYR A 229 -16.27 -7.42 -2.75
C TYR A 229 -14.84 -6.86 -2.66
N CYS A 230 -13.86 -7.77 -2.51
CA CYS A 230 -12.44 -7.46 -2.64
C CYS A 230 -12.09 -7.07 -4.07
N CYS A 231 -10.97 -6.35 -4.26
CA CYS A 231 -10.40 -6.09 -5.58
C CYS A 231 -9.75 -7.33 -6.24
N GLY A 232 -9.60 -8.43 -5.51
CA GLY A 232 -8.93 -9.64 -5.96
C GLY A 232 -7.39 -9.60 -5.85
N GLY A 233 -6.79 -8.49 -5.40
CA GLY A 233 -5.33 -8.35 -5.28
C GLY A 233 -4.65 -9.44 -4.45
N PRO A 234 -5.12 -9.76 -3.23
CA PRO A 234 -4.47 -10.74 -2.36
C PRO A 234 -4.41 -12.17 -2.92
N ILE A 235 -5.36 -12.57 -3.77
CA ILE A 235 -5.34 -13.91 -4.36
C ILE A 235 -4.45 -14.01 -5.62
N LYS A 236 -4.01 -12.90 -6.17
CA LYS A 236 -3.23 -12.86 -7.41
C LYS A 236 -1.97 -13.75 -7.40
N PRO A 237 -1.16 -13.79 -6.32
CA PRO A 237 0.00 -14.65 -6.24
C PRO A 237 -0.34 -16.16 -6.30
N VAL A 238 -1.55 -16.53 -5.89
CA VAL A 238 -2.02 -17.93 -5.80
C VAL A 238 -2.80 -18.34 -7.04
N ASN A 239 -3.71 -17.48 -7.49
CA ASN A 239 -4.56 -17.73 -8.64
C ASN A 239 -4.85 -16.43 -9.40
N ARG A 240 -4.03 -16.18 -10.43
CA ARG A 240 -4.11 -14.98 -11.23
C ARG A 240 -5.43 -14.84 -12.00
N GLU A 241 -5.91 -15.93 -12.60
CA GLU A 241 -7.15 -15.92 -13.38
C GLU A 241 -8.35 -15.55 -12.51
N LEU A 242 -8.45 -16.14 -11.31
CA LEU A 242 -9.49 -15.81 -10.34
C LEU A 242 -9.37 -14.35 -9.88
N SER A 243 -8.15 -13.86 -9.61
CA SER A 243 -7.92 -12.45 -9.28
C SER A 243 -8.45 -11.50 -10.36
N GLU A 244 -8.19 -11.81 -11.63
CA GLU A 244 -8.62 -10.99 -12.77
C GLU A 244 -10.15 -11.03 -12.93
N LYS A 245 -10.81 -12.19 -12.74
CA LYS A 245 -12.27 -12.31 -12.74
C LYS A 245 -12.92 -11.47 -11.63
N ILE A 246 -12.38 -11.57 -10.41
CA ILE A 246 -12.87 -10.79 -9.26
C ILE A 246 -12.72 -9.30 -9.54
N ALA A 247 -11.54 -8.87 -10.02
CA ALA A 247 -11.27 -7.46 -10.30
C ALA A 247 -12.23 -6.88 -11.35
N ARG A 248 -12.49 -7.62 -12.43
CA ARG A 248 -13.42 -7.20 -13.49
C ARG A 248 -14.83 -7.04 -12.94
N ILE A 249 -15.35 -8.05 -12.23
CA ILE A 249 -16.70 -8.00 -11.64
C ILE A 249 -16.80 -6.80 -10.69
N ARG A 250 -15.77 -6.61 -9.85
CA ARG A 250 -15.77 -5.50 -8.90
C ARG A 250 -15.73 -4.14 -9.58
N ALA A 251 -14.89 -3.96 -10.59
CA ALA A 251 -14.86 -2.73 -11.38
C ALA A 251 -16.19 -2.41 -12.05
N GLU A 252 -16.86 -3.43 -12.61
CA GLU A 252 -18.19 -3.28 -13.22
C GLU A 252 -19.27 -2.89 -12.20
N GLN A 253 -19.26 -3.48 -10.99
CA GLN A 253 -20.17 -3.08 -9.91
C GLN A 253 -20.02 -1.61 -9.54
N LEU A 254 -18.78 -1.17 -9.33
CA LEU A 254 -18.48 0.21 -8.94
C LEU A 254 -18.83 1.19 -10.06
N LYS A 255 -18.48 0.88 -11.30
CA LYS A 255 -18.81 1.70 -12.47
C LYS A 255 -20.31 1.96 -12.64
N ARG A 256 -21.17 1.01 -12.31
CA ARG A 256 -22.63 1.19 -12.36
C ARG A 256 -23.12 2.28 -11.41
N LEU A 257 -22.40 2.53 -10.33
CA LEU A 257 -22.75 3.54 -9.33
C LEU A 257 -22.18 4.91 -9.69
N SER A 258 -20.93 4.98 -10.14
CA SER A 258 -20.28 6.23 -10.56
C SER A 258 -19.12 5.96 -11.53
N GLU A 259 -18.93 6.87 -12.48
CA GLU A 259 -17.73 6.88 -13.35
C GLU A 259 -16.46 7.24 -12.58
N ASN A 260 -16.57 7.86 -11.40
CA ASN A 260 -15.45 8.23 -10.56
C ASN A 260 -15.29 7.22 -9.41
N VAL A 261 -14.49 6.20 -9.61
CA VAL A 261 -14.18 5.19 -8.59
C VAL A 261 -12.92 5.59 -7.84
N VAL A 262 -13.04 5.72 -6.52
CA VAL A 262 -11.93 6.10 -5.63
C VAL A 262 -11.46 4.90 -4.80
N VAL A 263 -10.15 4.72 -4.70
CA VAL A 263 -9.51 3.70 -3.86
C VAL A 263 -8.63 4.33 -2.79
N VAL A 264 -8.34 3.56 -1.74
CA VAL A 264 -7.47 3.92 -0.60
C VAL A 264 -6.30 2.95 -0.44
N CYS A 265 -5.99 2.22 -1.51
CA CYS A 265 -4.98 1.15 -1.47
C CYS A 265 -4.32 1.02 -2.86
N PRO A 266 -2.98 1.06 -2.94
CA PRO A 266 -2.25 0.96 -4.20
C PRO A 266 -2.47 -0.39 -4.91
N MET A 267 -2.66 -1.49 -4.17
CA MET A 267 -2.95 -2.80 -4.75
C MET A 267 -4.36 -2.86 -5.34
N CYS A 268 -5.34 -2.19 -4.72
CA CYS A 268 -6.68 -2.06 -5.29
C CYS A 268 -6.64 -1.27 -6.59
N TYR A 269 -5.88 -0.17 -6.62
CA TYR A 269 -5.66 0.58 -7.85
C TYR A 269 -5.07 -0.31 -8.95
N ALA A 270 -3.92 -0.96 -8.69
CA ALA A 270 -3.22 -1.79 -9.67
C ALA A 270 -4.09 -2.93 -10.24
N ASN A 271 -5.06 -3.41 -9.47
CA ASN A 271 -5.93 -4.50 -9.91
C ASN A 271 -7.16 -4.01 -10.67
N LEU A 272 -7.80 -2.93 -10.21
CA LEU A 272 -9.06 -2.41 -10.77
C LEU A 272 -8.85 -1.50 -11.99
N SER A 273 -7.73 -0.76 -12.05
CA SER A 273 -7.44 0.22 -13.11
C SER A 273 -7.32 -0.39 -14.52
N LYS A 274 -7.18 -1.71 -14.62
CA LYS A 274 -7.22 -2.45 -15.88
C LYS A 274 -8.60 -2.48 -16.54
N TYR A 275 -9.65 -2.26 -15.74
CA TYR A 275 -11.04 -2.43 -16.18
C TYR A 275 -11.84 -1.13 -16.12
N HIS A 276 -11.36 -0.14 -15.41
CA HIS A 276 -12.02 1.16 -15.29
C HIS A 276 -11.05 2.26 -14.88
N LYS A 277 -11.43 3.53 -15.09
CA LYS A 277 -10.70 4.68 -14.54
C LYS A 277 -10.82 4.69 -13.03
N ILE A 278 -9.70 4.55 -12.33
CA ILE A 278 -9.63 4.53 -10.88
C ILE A 278 -8.81 5.73 -10.41
N LEU A 279 -9.27 6.37 -9.36
CA LEU A 279 -8.57 7.47 -8.68
C LEU A 279 -8.11 7.03 -7.29
N ASP A 280 -7.00 7.54 -6.83
CA ASP A 280 -6.60 7.39 -5.43
C ASP A 280 -7.21 8.51 -4.58
N PHE A 281 -7.42 8.26 -3.28
CA PHE A 281 -7.89 9.28 -2.33
C PHE A 281 -7.07 10.57 -2.42
N ALA A 282 -5.75 10.47 -2.47
CA ALA A 282 -4.86 11.63 -2.54
C ALA A 282 -4.85 12.36 -3.90
N GLU A 283 -5.56 11.83 -4.91
CA GLU A 283 -5.81 12.53 -6.18
C GLU A 283 -7.10 13.34 -6.15
N VAL A 284 -8.04 13.00 -5.27
CA VAL A 284 -9.37 13.64 -5.21
C VAL A 284 -9.52 14.68 -4.10
N VAL A 285 -8.60 14.72 -3.13
CA VAL A 285 -8.60 15.71 -2.04
C VAL A 285 -7.24 16.42 -1.88
N GLU A 286 -7.28 17.58 -1.17
CA GLU A 286 -6.09 18.34 -0.79
C GLU A 286 -6.21 18.95 0.63
#